data_ccf6bdc75e2c9db2be0551f97f5213ac
#
_entry.id   ccf6bdc75e2c9db2be0551f97f5213ac
#
_cell.length_a   1.000
_cell.length_b   1.000
_cell.length_c   1.000
_cell.angle_alpha   90.00
_cell.angle_beta   90.00
_cell.angle_gamma   90.00
#
_symmetry.space_group_name_H-M   'P 1'
#
loop_
_entity.id
_entity.type
_entity.pdbx_description
1 polymer ?
#
loop_
_entity_poly.entity_id
_entity_poly.type
_entity_poly.pdbx_seq_one_letter_code
_entity_poly.pdbx_strand_id
1 'polypeptide(L)'
;MERLMRYKTLQCFLAALIMIAFLAPASYASGAPDAYEASANAVSEKYIGKTVPGACVVISEHDNSVFAKGYGFADLENNTAIDPETTVFEWGSISKTFVWVSVMQLVEDRKVDLETDIRTYLPDSFLKNLRFAEPVTLLHLMNHTAEFEEKLLDLRYYSASEEIPFKEVLSAHQPKQVYPPGTVSAYSNYGAALAALIVEEASGQSYKDYIKEHILLPLGMTHTSVGPFWMDVDGLLDHKAKGYSYNGKGFWREDEMHLRTYPAGAMNGTAADLLLFAEWLAKAPGEETQLFKSPETKERLFKETWCSYGANAGLSHGFWQYANHPGILGHEGGTYGFKTQFWVEPEAERAILILTNVMETDYCSAIMEAIIEQDARPLKQEVGSQDLSMLYGDYLPARSAWSYVGKIQARMQIIQISKEGEENLRLKMPLADKDLLYEPVGEYQFYCAETIPEERILAFSVSDGRVTSMTFRLAHDYVPAGPLNGFAGSFLSLGSYILLTVLWLAILIVLGSKIVCKRSSFQWQRIILPICGLILGAAGIAGMLHWFSLYTIISTELNIVAGIGIAAAICGIFTELSYVVKRKNRASVLTIVLFALQIIAAWMLGFLTIV
;
A
#
# COMPACT_ATOMS: atom_id res chain seq x y z
N MET A 1 10.52 66.24 -17.27
CA MET A 1 10.28 65.50 -16.01
C MET A 1 8.86 64.90 -15.97
N GLU A 2 7.81 65.62 -16.33
CA GLU A 2 6.41 65.12 -16.34
C GLU A 2 6.14 63.93 -17.31
N ARG A 3 6.74 63.90 -18.51
CA ARG A 3 6.56 62.79 -19.45
C ARG A 3 7.19 61.48 -18.93
N LEU A 4 8.29 61.54 -18.20
CA LEU A 4 8.97 60.36 -17.61
C LEU A 4 8.18 59.81 -16.40
N MET A 5 7.55 60.69 -15.64
CA MET A 5 6.68 60.27 -14.52
C MET A 5 5.40 59.59 -15.03
N ARG A 6 4.76 60.10 -16.09
CA ARG A 6 3.58 59.46 -16.69
C ARG A 6 3.89 58.09 -17.29
N TYR A 7 5.09 57.87 -17.83
CA TYR A 7 5.52 56.56 -18.36
C TYR A 7 5.74 55.53 -17.24
N LYS A 8 6.34 55.95 -16.14
CA LYS A 8 6.55 55.05 -14.95
C LYS A 8 5.21 54.71 -14.27
N THR A 9 4.28 55.67 -14.17
CA THR A 9 2.96 55.42 -13.61
C THR A 9 2.13 54.46 -14.49
N LEU A 10 2.23 54.60 -15.83
CA LEU A 10 1.56 53.70 -16.77
C LEU A 10 2.18 52.26 -16.71
N GLN A 11 3.49 52.14 -16.56
CA GLN A 11 4.15 50.83 -16.38
C GLN A 11 3.80 50.16 -15.05
N CYS A 12 3.70 50.93 -13.96
CA CYS A 12 3.22 50.41 -12.68
C CYS A 12 1.74 50.01 -12.72
N PHE A 13 0.91 50.76 -13.48
CA PHE A 13 -0.50 50.41 -13.65
C PHE A 13 -0.69 49.15 -14.54
N LEU A 14 0.12 49.00 -15.59
CA LEU A 14 0.13 47.80 -16.42
C LEU A 14 0.64 46.59 -15.66
N ALA A 15 1.70 46.74 -14.86
CA ALA A 15 2.23 45.69 -14.01
C ALA A 15 1.24 45.26 -12.91
N ALA A 16 0.50 46.21 -12.31
CA ALA A 16 -0.56 45.93 -11.37
C ALA A 16 -1.76 45.23 -12.04
N LEU A 17 -2.13 45.62 -13.27
CA LEU A 17 -3.19 44.94 -14.04
C LEU A 17 -2.79 43.53 -14.47
N ILE A 18 -1.55 43.31 -14.82
CA ILE A 18 -1.00 41.97 -15.11
C ILE A 18 -0.95 41.12 -13.83
N MET A 19 -0.55 41.67 -12.67
CA MET A 19 -0.58 40.96 -11.40
C MET A 19 -2.02 40.61 -10.94
N ILE A 20 -2.99 41.49 -11.19
CA ILE A 20 -4.43 41.22 -10.92
C ILE A 20 -4.99 40.17 -11.86
N ALA A 21 -4.50 40.06 -13.10
CA ALA A 21 -4.89 39.00 -14.03
C ALA A 21 -4.32 37.63 -13.67
N PHE A 22 -3.20 37.59 -12.94
CA PHE A 22 -2.63 36.36 -12.38
C PHE A 22 -3.17 36.00 -10.99
N LEU A 23 -3.94 36.92 -10.35
CA LEU A 23 -4.64 36.69 -9.08
C LEU A 23 -6.14 36.43 -9.27
N ALA A 24 -6.63 36.34 -10.51
CA ALA A 24 -7.95 35.76 -10.73
C ALA A 24 -7.87 34.29 -10.29
N PRO A 25 -8.64 33.86 -9.28
CA PRO A 25 -8.76 32.44 -9.00
C PRO A 25 -9.12 31.76 -10.31
N ALA A 26 -8.43 30.68 -10.66
CA ALA A 26 -8.90 29.81 -11.73
C ALA A 26 -10.34 29.47 -11.34
N SER A 27 -11.31 30.07 -12.01
CA SER A 27 -12.70 29.69 -11.84
C SER A 27 -12.77 28.26 -12.40
N TYR A 28 -12.67 27.29 -11.53
CA TYR A 28 -13.08 25.94 -11.85
C TYR A 28 -14.55 26.06 -12.26
N ALA A 29 -14.82 25.82 -13.53
CA ALA A 29 -16.19 25.84 -14.02
C ALA A 29 -16.90 24.68 -13.28
N SER A 30 -17.94 24.97 -12.48
CA SER A 30 -18.84 23.93 -11.99
C SER A 30 -19.33 23.17 -13.22
N GLY A 31 -19.05 21.86 -13.29
CA GLY A 31 -19.54 21.04 -14.39
C GLY A 31 -21.07 21.08 -14.34
N ALA A 32 -21.73 21.34 -15.48
CA ALA A 32 -23.18 21.20 -15.52
C ALA A 32 -23.52 19.72 -15.18
N PRO A 33 -24.56 19.42 -14.37
CA PRO A 33 -24.96 18.06 -14.00
C PRO A 33 -25.04 17.10 -15.21
N ASP A 34 -25.53 17.61 -16.35
CA ASP A 34 -25.59 16.85 -17.61
C ASP A 34 -24.20 16.42 -18.14
N ALA A 35 -23.16 17.21 -17.88
CA ALA A 35 -21.78 16.88 -18.29
C ALA A 35 -21.20 15.75 -17.43
N TYR A 36 -21.42 15.76 -16.13
CA TYR A 36 -21.01 14.66 -15.24
C TYR A 36 -21.72 13.36 -15.60
N GLU A 37 -23.04 13.42 -15.86
CA GLU A 37 -23.78 12.24 -16.29
C GLU A 37 -23.26 11.71 -17.63
N ALA A 38 -23.01 12.56 -18.61
CA ALA A 38 -22.50 12.15 -19.91
C ALA A 38 -21.12 11.47 -19.77
N SER A 39 -20.20 12.08 -19.01
CA SER A 39 -18.86 11.54 -18.76
C SER A 39 -18.91 10.20 -18.04
N ALA A 40 -19.65 10.11 -16.92
CA ALA A 40 -19.77 8.88 -16.15
C ALA A 40 -20.44 7.76 -16.96
N ASN A 41 -21.48 8.05 -17.75
CA ASN A 41 -22.14 7.07 -18.62
C ASN A 41 -21.17 6.57 -19.70
N ALA A 42 -20.44 7.45 -20.38
CA ALA A 42 -19.50 7.07 -21.44
C ALA A 42 -18.37 6.17 -20.95
N VAL A 43 -17.88 6.38 -19.72
CA VAL A 43 -16.93 5.48 -19.08
C VAL A 43 -17.62 4.16 -18.69
N SER A 44 -18.76 4.24 -18.00
CA SER A 44 -19.47 3.06 -17.49
C SER A 44 -19.85 2.07 -18.59
N GLU A 45 -20.24 2.53 -19.77
CA GLU A 45 -20.51 1.67 -20.94
C GLU A 45 -19.32 0.80 -21.38
N LYS A 46 -18.10 1.23 -21.09
CA LYS A 46 -16.88 0.46 -21.44
C LYS A 46 -16.58 -0.66 -20.42
N TYR A 47 -17.03 -0.52 -19.17
CA TYR A 47 -16.63 -1.38 -18.06
C TYR A 47 -17.78 -2.26 -17.51
N ILE A 48 -18.97 -1.68 -17.31
CA ILE A 48 -20.09 -2.36 -16.61
C ILE A 48 -20.58 -3.57 -17.42
N GLY A 49 -20.69 -4.69 -16.70
CA GLY A 49 -21.06 -6.00 -17.29
C GLY A 49 -19.93 -6.67 -18.09
N LYS A 50 -18.76 -6.03 -18.23
CA LYS A 50 -17.58 -6.56 -18.94
C LYS A 50 -16.45 -6.90 -17.97
N THR A 51 -15.97 -5.92 -17.20
CA THR A 51 -14.90 -6.06 -16.22
C THR A 51 -15.31 -5.57 -14.83
N VAL A 52 -16.44 -4.84 -14.73
CA VAL A 52 -17.02 -4.34 -13.47
C VAL A 52 -18.45 -4.84 -13.35
N PRO A 53 -18.80 -5.61 -12.30
CA PRO A 53 -20.17 -6.10 -12.07
C PRO A 53 -21.14 -4.97 -11.74
N GLY A 54 -20.72 -4.07 -10.85
CA GLY A 54 -21.50 -2.93 -10.41
C GLY A 54 -20.62 -1.81 -9.86
N ALA A 55 -21.12 -0.58 -9.98
CA ALA A 55 -20.47 0.61 -9.49
C ALA A 55 -21.50 1.66 -9.03
N CYS A 56 -21.06 2.53 -8.11
CA CYS A 56 -21.78 3.72 -7.70
C CYS A 56 -20.88 4.93 -7.92
N VAL A 57 -21.39 5.98 -8.58
CA VAL A 57 -20.70 7.25 -8.76
C VAL A 57 -21.57 8.34 -8.19
N VAL A 58 -21.02 9.15 -7.29
CA VAL A 58 -21.69 10.29 -6.66
C VAL A 58 -20.81 11.51 -6.76
N ILE A 59 -21.38 12.64 -7.14
CA ILE A 59 -20.72 13.94 -7.19
C ILE A 59 -21.61 14.94 -6.46
N SER A 60 -21.02 15.68 -5.53
CA SER A 60 -21.66 16.77 -4.80
C SER A 60 -20.88 18.06 -5.03
N GLU A 61 -21.60 19.16 -5.15
CA GLU A 61 -21.05 20.52 -5.18
C GLU A 61 -21.89 21.41 -4.26
N HIS A 62 -21.24 22.17 -3.37
CA HIS A 62 -21.89 23.09 -2.43
C HIS A 62 -23.02 22.39 -1.62
N ASP A 63 -22.73 21.23 -1.03
CA ASP A 63 -23.68 20.40 -0.27
C ASP A 63 -24.91 19.93 -1.06
N ASN A 64 -24.85 19.95 -2.39
CA ASN A 64 -25.91 19.43 -3.23
C ASN A 64 -25.38 18.25 -4.06
N SER A 65 -26.00 17.08 -3.93
CA SER A 65 -25.73 15.98 -4.84
C SER A 65 -26.16 16.38 -6.25
N VAL A 66 -25.19 16.70 -7.10
CA VAL A 66 -25.42 17.10 -8.49
C VAL A 66 -25.49 15.91 -9.42
N PHE A 67 -24.95 14.78 -8.99
CA PHE A 67 -25.03 13.50 -9.71
C PHE A 67 -24.90 12.33 -8.75
N ALA A 68 -25.82 11.36 -8.80
CA ALA A 68 -25.76 10.10 -8.07
C ALA A 68 -26.34 8.98 -8.92
N LYS A 69 -25.54 7.96 -9.24
CA LYS A 69 -26.00 6.86 -10.10
C LYS A 69 -25.36 5.55 -9.76
N GLY A 70 -26.21 4.53 -9.64
CA GLY A 70 -25.81 3.12 -9.60
C GLY A 70 -25.75 2.53 -11.01
N TYR A 71 -24.74 1.72 -11.27
CA TYR A 71 -24.52 1.00 -12.51
C TYR A 71 -24.39 -0.48 -12.24
N GLY A 72 -25.01 -1.32 -13.05
CA GLY A 72 -24.89 -2.78 -12.92
C GLY A 72 -25.52 -3.33 -11.64
N PHE A 73 -24.91 -4.34 -11.04
CA PHE A 73 -25.52 -5.14 -9.99
C PHE A 73 -24.64 -5.22 -8.73
N ALA A 74 -25.30 -5.08 -7.58
CA ALA A 74 -24.74 -5.36 -6.26
C ALA A 74 -24.60 -6.89 -6.02
N ASP A 75 -25.49 -7.66 -6.63
CA ASP A 75 -25.50 -9.12 -6.61
C ASP A 75 -25.86 -9.65 -7.99
N LEU A 76 -24.90 -10.28 -8.66
CA LEU A 76 -25.07 -10.84 -10.01
C LEU A 76 -25.99 -12.07 -10.02
N GLU A 77 -26.02 -12.84 -8.94
CA GLU A 77 -26.83 -14.07 -8.86
C GLU A 77 -28.32 -13.73 -8.74
N ASN A 78 -28.63 -12.70 -7.95
CA ASN A 78 -30.01 -12.26 -7.69
C ASN A 78 -30.45 -11.09 -8.57
N ASN A 79 -29.57 -10.58 -9.45
CA ASN A 79 -29.80 -9.39 -10.27
C ASN A 79 -30.22 -8.16 -9.44
N THR A 80 -29.65 -8.00 -8.25
CA THR A 80 -29.91 -6.86 -7.36
C THR A 80 -29.13 -5.66 -7.90
N ALA A 81 -29.84 -4.63 -8.37
CA ALA A 81 -29.18 -3.43 -8.91
C ALA A 81 -28.44 -2.65 -7.81
N ILE A 82 -27.39 -1.90 -8.21
CA ILE A 82 -26.76 -0.91 -7.33
C ILE A 82 -27.73 0.27 -7.13
N ASP A 83 -27.96 0.61 -5.88
CA ASP A 83 -28.70 1.79 -5.45
C ASP A 83 -27.77 2.71 -4.64
N PRO A 84 -27.56 3.98 -5.05
CA PRO A 84 -26.65 4.90 -4.35
C PRO A 84 -27.01 5.16 -2.88
N GLU A 85 -28.30 5.08 -2.52
CA GLU A 85 -28.78 5.39 -1.17
C GLU A 85 -28.67 4.20 -0.22
N THR A 86 -28.89 2.98 -0.74
CA THR A 86 -29.07 1.81 0.11
C THR A 86 -28.01 0.73 -0.05
N THR A 87 -27.31 0.66 -1.21
CA THR A 87 -26.28 -0.36 -1.39
C THR A 87 -25.08 -0.09 -0.50
N VAL A 88 -24.69 -1.10 0.29
CA VAL A 88 -23.56 -1.05 1.21
C VAL A 88 -22.31 -1.62 0.52
N PHE A 89 -21.22 -0.86 0.57
CA PHE A 89 -19.91 -1.23 0.03
C PHE A 89 -18.87 -1.39 1.14
N GLU A 90 -17.86 -2.21 0.91
CA GLU A 90 -16.64 -2.18 1.72
C GLU A 90 -15.81 -0.97 1.30
N TRP A 91 -15.54 -0.07 2.25
CA TRP A 91 -14.75 1.13 1.96
C TRP A 91 -13.24 0.90 1.97
N GLY A 92 -12.81 -0.26 2.47
CA GLY A 92 -11.39 -0.58 2.52
C GLY A 92 -10.59 0.51 3.24
N SER A 93 -9.48 0.88 2.66
CA SER A 93 -8.54 1.83 3.28
C SER A 93 -9.04 3.27 3.43
N ILE A 94 -10.20 3.63 2.87
CA ILE A 94 -10.89 4.88 3.21
C ILE A 94 -11.11 4.96 4.74
N SER A 95 -11.28 3.83 5.43
CA SER A 95 -11.35 3.73 6.89
C SER A 95 -10.24 4.49 7.62
N LYS A 96 -9.05 4.60 7.04
CA LYS A 96 -7.91 5.30 7.64
C LYS A 96 -8.15 6.81 7.81
N THR A 97 -8.94 7.41 6.93
CA THR A 97 -9.23 8.85 7.01
C THR A 97 -10.02 9.18 8.28
N PHE A 98 -10.84 8.27 8.78
CA PHE A 98 -11.53 8.39 10.06
C PHE A 98 -10.54 8.29 11.24
N VAL A 99 -9.49 7.47 11.13
CA VAL A 99 -8.40 7.45 12.13
C VAL A 99 -7.71 8.80 12.16
N TRP A 100 -7.40 9.38 11.00
CA TRP A 100 -6.68 10.66 10.91
C TRP A 100 -7.49 11.82 11.47
N VAL A 101 -8.79 11.88 11.18
CA VAL A 101 -9.69 12.87 11.79
C VAL A 101 -9.74 12.71 13.31
N SER A 102 -9.84 11.47 13.83
CA SER A 102 -9.83 11.20 15.27
C SER A 102 -8.53 11.63 15.95
N VAL A 103 -7.39 11.37 15.32
CA VAL A 103 -6.10 11.86 15.83
C VAL A 103 -6.10 13.38 15.90
N MET A 104 -6.59 14.08 14.87
CA MET A 104 -6.63 15.54 14.87
C MET A 104 -7.61 16.12 15.89
N GLN A 105 -8.73 15.43 16.19
CA GLN A 105 -9.61 15.81 17.32
C GLN A 105 -8.88 15.73 18.66
N LEU A 106 -8.08 14.68 18.87
CA LEU A 106 -7.30 14.52 20.10
C LEU A 106 -6.10 15.50 20.18
N VAL A 107 -5.53 15.89 19.03
CA VAL A 107 -4.53 16.97 18.95
C VAL A 107 -5.15 18.31 19.37
N GLU A 108 -6.33 18.62 18.84
CA GLU A 108 -7.08 19.83 19.24
C GLU A 108 -7.38 19.83 20.74
N ASP A 109 -7.73 18.68 21.30
CA ASP A 109 -7.97 18.49 22.73
C ASP A 109 -6.70 18.45 23.59
N ARG A 110 -5.52 18.55 22.96
CA ARG A 110 -4.20 18.47 23.62
C ARG A 110 -3.99 17.16 24.38
N LYS A 111 -4.67 16.09 23.97
CA LYS A 111 -4.50 14.74 24.52
C LYS A 111 -3.33 14.02 23.88
N VAL A 112 -3.03 14.33 22.61
CA VAL A 112 -1.88 13.84 21.88
C VAL A 112 -1.19 14.99 21.13
N ASP A 113 0.06 14.78 20.76
CA ASP A 113 0.85 15.68 19.92
C ASP A 113 1.45 14.89 18.75
N LEU A 114 1.46 15.48 17.56
CA LEU A 114 1.86 14.79 16.32
C LEU A 114 3.36 14.44 16.28
N GLU A 115 4.20 15.21 16.96
CA GLU A 115 5.67 15.07 16.94
C GLU A 115 6.21 14.30 18.16
N THR A 116 5.36 14.01 19.15
CA THR A 116 5.75 13.27 20.34
C THR A 116 5.91 11.79 20.05
N ASP A 117 6.91 11.16 20.67
CA ASP A 117 7.14 9.71 20.58
C ASP A 117 5.89 8.93 21.00
N ILE A 118 5.39 8.07 20.10
CA ILE A 118 4.15 7.30 20.34
C ILE A 118 4.22 6.37 21.54
N ARG A 119 5.43 6.01 22.00
CA ARG A 119 5.62 5.23 23.25
C ARG A 119 5.02 5.92 24.46
N THR A 120 4.91 7.26 24.43
CA THR A 120 4.28 8.07 25.49
C THR A 120 2.79 7.78 25.65
N TYR A 121 2.12 7.36 24.58
CA TYR A 121 0.67 7.10 24.55
C TYR A 121 0.31 5.62 24.67
N LEU A 122 1.30 4.73 24.61
CA LEU A 122 1.11 3.29 24.63
C LEU A 122 1.58 2.72 25.97
N PRO A 123 1.06 1.55 26.38
CA PRO A 123 1.54 0.89 27.58
C PRO A 123 3.04 0.59 27.53
N ASP A 124 3.68 0.57 28.69
CA ASP A 124 5.09 0.23 28.81
C ASP A 124 5.44 -1.07 28.09
N SER A 125 6.52 -1.03 27.32
CA SER A 125 7.01 -2.19 26.54
C SER A 125 6.02 -2.73 25.51
N PHE A 126 5.02 -1.95 25.09
CA PHE A 126 4.10 -2.37 24.02
C PHE A 126 4.85 -2.59 22.70
N LEU A 127 5.64 -1.59 22.27
CA LEU A 127 6.45 -1.68 21.05
C LEU A 127 7.77 -2.40 21.32
N LYS A 128 7.90 -3.64 20.83
CA LYS A 128 9.05 -4.52 21.06
C LYS A 128 10.02 -4.58 19.88
N ASN A 129 9.53 -4.23 18.67
CA ASN A 129 10.24 -4.47 17.41
C ASN A 129 10.81 -3.18 16.80
N LEU A 130 10.87 -2.08 17.57
CA LEU A 130 11.58 -0.88 17.16
C LEU A 130 13.09 -1.15 17.15
N ARG A 131 13.74 -0.69 16.09
CA ARG A 131 15.16 -0.99 15.84
C ARG A 131 16.05 0.23 15.93
N PHE A 132 15.49 1.41 15.66
CA PHE A 132 16.24 2.66 15.57
C PHE A 132 16.00 3.50 16.82
N ALA A 133 16.95 4.41 17.12
CA ALA A 133 16.88 5.28 18.30
C ALA A 133 15.92 6.46 18.11
N GLU A 134 15.70 6.85 16.87
CA GLU A 134 14.81 7.93 16.48
C GLU A 134 13.37 7.60 16.89
N PRO A 135 12.62 8.58 17.44
CA PRO A 135 11.25 8.36 17.85
C PRO A 135 10.33 8.12 16.64
N VAL A 136 9.40 7.19 16.78
CA VAL A 136 8.24 7.11 15.91
C VAL A 136 7.16 8.04 16.46
N THR A 137 6.55 8.86 15.60
CA THR A 137 5.53 9.85 15.97
C THR A 137 4.19 9.57 15.30
N LEU A 138 3.10 10.18 15.77
CA LEU A 138 1.81 10.09 15.08
C LEU A 138 1.89 10.62 13.65
N LEU A 139 2.67 11.68 13.40
CA LEU A 139 2.87 12.19 12.05
C LEU A 139 3.56 11.16 11.15
N HIS A 140 4.52 10.39 11.67
CA HIS A 140 5.11 9.27 10.92
C HIS A 140 4.08 8.18 10.57
N LEU A 141 3.13 7.88 11.48
CA LEU A 141 2.06 6.92 11.21
C LEU A 141 1.12 7.44 10.11
N MET A 142 0.72 8.71 10.18
CA MET A 142 -0.16 9.36 9.19
C MET A 142 0.50 9.43 7.81
N ASN A 143 1.79 9.75 7.75
CA ASN A 143 2.54 9.86 6.50
C ASN A 143 3.08 8.52 5.98
N HIS A 144 2.80 7.42 6.68
CA HIS A 144 3.33 6.09 6.35
C HIS A 144 4.87 6.03 6.32
N THR A 145 5.51 6.81 7.18
CA THR A 145 6.98 6.92 7.32
C THR A 145 7.48 6.41 8.68
N ALA A 146 6.72 5.54 9.35
CA ALA A 146 7.13 4.88 10.59
C ALA A 146 8.07 3.68 10.35
N GLU A 147 8.21 3.27 9.09
CA GLU A 147 9.19 2.30 8.59
C GLU A 147 8.98 0.87 9.10
N PHE A 148 7.74 0.50 9.36
CA PHE A 148 7.38 -0.87 9.63
C PHE A 148 7.34 -1.70 8.34
N GLU A 149 7.95 -2.91 8.36
CA GLU A 149 7.80 -3.84 7.24
C GLU A 149 6.32 -4.27 7.08
N GLU A 150 5.94 -4.66 5.87
CA GLU A 150 4.61 -5.24 5.64
C GLU A 150 4.52 -6.63 6.29
N LYS A 151 3.51 -6.84 7.12
CA LYS A 151 3.20 -8.13 7.72
C LYS A 151 1.79 -8.54 7.35
N LEU A 152 1.68 -9.43 6.36
CA LEU A 152 0.41 -9.93 5.82
C LEU A 152 -0.10 -11.21 6.51
N LEU A 153 0.57 -11.63 7.58
CA LEU A 153 0.26 -12.86 8.31
C LEU A 153 -0.86 -12.62 9.32
N ASP A 154 -1.76 -13.58 9.43
CA ASP A 154 -2.83 -13.62 10.45
C ASP A 154 -3.71 -12.35 10.49
N LEU A 155 -3.94 -11.72 9.32
CA LEU A 155 -4.71 -10.47 9.24
C LEU A 155 -6.22 -10.66 9.32
N ARG A 156 -6.72 -11.90 9.22
CA ARG A 156 -8.14 -12.20 9.10
C ARG A 156 -8.71 -12.89 10.32
N TYR A 157 -9.98 -12.59 10.59
CA TYR A 157 -10.88 -13.47 11.32
C TYR A 157 -11.67 -14.32 10.33
N TYR A 158 -11.87 -15.58 10.65
CA TYR A 158 -12.73 -16.50 9.90
C TYR A 158 -14.12 -16.60 10.54
N SER A 159 -14.23 -16.22 11.80
CA SER A 159 -15.45 -16.30 12.58
C SER A 159 -15.43 -15.24 13.68
N ALA A 160 -16.61 -14.71 14.04
CA ALA A 160 -16.76 -13.77 15.16
C ALA A 160 -16.33 -14.38 16.51
N SER A 161 -16.40 -15.71 16.65
CA SER A 161 -15.93 -16.39 17.86
C SER A 161 -14.40 -16.34 18.05
N GLU A 162 -13.64 -15.93 17.04
CA GLU A 162 -12.19 -15.77 17.08
C GLU A 162 -11.77 -14.33 17.43
N GLU A 163 -12.73 -13.41 17.60
CA GLU A 163 -12.43 -12.01 17.91
C GLU A 163 -11.67 -11.93 19.24
N ILE A 164 -10.54 -11.26 19.20
CA ILE A 164 -9.70 -10.96 20.36
C ILE A 164 -9.59 -9.45 20.51
N PRO A 165 -9.29 -8.92 21.71
CA PRO A 165 -9.12 -7.50 21.92
C PRO A 165 -8.14 -6.87 20.94
N PHE A 166 -8.51 -5.73 20.37
CA PHE A 166 -7.73 -5.04 19.32
C PHE A 166 -6.27 -4.78 19.71
N LYS A 167 -6.05 -4.36 20.96
CA LYS A 167 -4.71 -4.17 21.53
C LYS A 167 -3.87 -5.45 21.53
N GLU A 168 -4.48 -6.60 21.79
CA GLU A 168 -3.80 -7.91 21.76
C GLU A 168 -3.41 -8.29 20.33
N VAL A 169 -4.30 -8.01 19.34
CA VAL A 169 -3.99 -8.18 17.92
C VAL A 169 -2.71 -7.43 17.55
N LEU A 170 -2.65 -6.13 17.86
CA LEU A 170 -1.50 -5.30 17.49
C LEU A 170 -0.22 -5.73 18.22
N SER A 171 -0.32 -6.15 19.48
CA SER A 171 0.83 -6.64 20.24
C SER A 171 1.39 -7.96 19.69
N ALA A 172 0.50 -8.88 19.26
CA ALA A 172 0.88 -10.19 18.72
C ALA A 172 1.46 -10.08 17.28
N HIS A 173 0.92 -9.18 16.46
CA HIS A 173 1.25 -9.07 15.04
C HIS A 173 2.19 -7.91 14.70
N GLN A 174 2.97 -7.43 15.68
CA GLN A 174 3.88 -6.31 15.50
C GLN A 174 4.94 -6.59 14.43
N PRO A 175 5.02 -5.79 13.34
CA PRO A 175 6.08 -5.90 12.34
C PRO A 175 7.42 -5.38 12.89
N LYS A 176 8.50 -5.70 12.19
CA LYS A 176 9.81 -5.13 12.47
C LYS A 176 9.95 -3.76 11.81
N GLN A 177 10.65 -2.86 12.48
CA GLN A 177 11.08 -1.60 11.89
C GLN A 177 12.31 -1.86 11.01
N VAL A 178 12.31 -1.39 9.76
CA VAL A 178 13.33 -1.75 8.75
C VAL A 178 14.19 -0.58 8.28
N TYR A 179 13.70 0.65 8.41
CA TYR A 179 14.42 1.89 8.14
C TYR A 179 14.28 2.86 9.34
N PRO A 180 15.14 3.90 9.44
CA PRO A 180 14.91 4.99 10.38
C PRO A 180 13.60 5.72 10.07
N PRO A 181 12.80 6.12 11.06
CA PRO A 181 11.56 6.87 10.83
C PRO A 181 11.78 8.12 9.97
N GLY A 182 10.85 8.39 9.07
CA GLY A 182 10.89 9.56 8.20
C GLY A 182 11.83 9.48 7.00
N THR A 183 12.27 8.27 6.58
CA THR A 183 13.20 8.12 5.46
C THR A 183 12.54 7.83 4.12
N VAL A 184 11.48 7.01 4.10
CA VAL A 184 10.74 6.67 2.88
C VAL A 184 9.23 6.57 3.19
N SER A 185 8.38 6.73 2.20
CA SER A 185 6.95 6.50 2.39
C SER A 185 6.60 5.06 2.00
N ALA A 186 6.30 4.25 3.01
CA ALA A 186 5.95 2.83 2.89
C ALA A 186 4.59 2.58 3.53
N TYR A 187 3.53 2.56 2.72
CA TYR A 187 2.14 2.41 3.19
C TYR A 187 1.98 1.28 4.21
N SER A 188 1.40 1.58 5.38
CA SER A 188 1.33 0.66 6.51
C SER A 188 -0.08 0.55 7.10
N ASN A 189 -0.70 -0.63 6.95
CA ASN A 189 -1.95 -0.94 7.65
C ASN A 189 -1.73 -1.05 9.17
N TYR A 190 -0.59 -1.62 9.59
CA TYR A 190 -0.23 -1.70 10.99
C TYR A 190 -0.07 -0.30 11.60
N GLY A 191 0.59 0.62 10.89
CA GLY A 191 0.77 2.00 11.35
C GLY A 191 -0.55 2.73 11.58
N ALA A 192 -1.51 2.59 10.65
CA ALA A 192 -2.84 3.19 10.81
C ALA A 192 -3.62 2.55 11.98
N ALA A 193 -3.57 1.23 12.11
CA ALA A 193 -4.19 0.54 13.23
C ALA A 193 -3.53 0.92 14.58
N LEU A 194 -2.23 1.14 14.62
CA LEU A 194 -1.51 1.61 15.80
C LEU A 194 -1.95 3.04 16.20
N ALA A 195 -2.16 3.92 15.22
CA ALA A 195 -2.73 5.25 15.48
C ALA A 195 -4.15 5.15 16.07
N ALA A 196 -4.98 4.22 15.59
CA ALA A 196 -6.30 3.96 16.17
C ALA A 196 -6.22 3.43 17.62
N LEU A 197 -5.22 2.60 17.94
CA LEU A 197 -4.97 2.19 19.33
C LEU A 197 -4.59 3.39 20.20
N ILE A 198 -3.80 4.33 19.69
CA ILE A 198 -3.48 5.56 20.41
C ILE A 198 -4.73 6.41 20.64
N VAL A 199 -5.68 6.40 19.68
CA VAL A 199 -7.01 7.03 19.91
C VAL A 199 -7.73 6.36 21.08
N GLU A 200 -7.74 5.03 21.20
CA GLU A 200 -8.34 4.32 22.36
C GLU A 200 -7.65 4.70 23.67
N GLU A 201 -6.33 4.61 23.72
CA GLU A 201 -5.56 4.87 24.96
C GLU A 201 -5.68 6.32 25.41
N ALA A 202 -5.67 7.28 24.49
CA ALA A 202 -5.74 8.71 24.81
C ALA A 202 -7.16 9.20 25.10
N SER A 203 -8.19 8.60 24.49
CA SER A 203 -9.59 8.95 24.74
C SER A 203 -10.18 8.23 25.95
N GLY A 204 -9.73 7.01 26.23
CA GLY A 204 -10.33 6.08 27.18
C GLY A 204 -11.59 5.37 26.66
N GLN A 205 -11.88 5.47 25.36
CA GLN A 205 -13.01 4.83 24.67
C GLN A 205 -12.49 3.77 23.69
N SER A 206 -13.29 2.73 23.39
CA SER A 206 -12.96 1.85 22.27
C SER A 206 -12.95 2.63 20.96
N TYR A 207 -12.11 2.25 20.00
CA TYR A 207 -12.07 2.93 18.71
C TYR A 207 -13.45 2.94 18.00
N LYS A 208 -14.20 1.84 18.09
CA LYS A 208 -15.56 1.74 17.55
C LYS A 208 -16.50 2.79 18.16
N ASP A 209 -16.50 2.90 19.48
CA ASP A 209 -17.35 3.86 20.18
C ASP A 209 -16.90 5.30 19.89
N TYR A 210 -15.58 5.54 19.85
CA TYR A 210 -15.04 6.85 19.52
C TYR A 210 -15.51 7.33 18.14
N ILE A 211 -15.35 6.50 17.11
CA ILE A 211 -15.77 6.85 15.74
C ILE A 211 -17.28 7.09 15.70
N LYS A 212 -18.07 6.21 16.33
CA LYS A 212 -19.53 6.34 16.38
C LYS A 212 -19.95 7.67 17.02
N GLU A 213 -19.41 7.99 18.19
CA GLU A 213 -19.83 9.15 18.97
C GLU A 213 -19.29 10.47 18.42
N HIS A 214 -18.05 10.48 17.91
CA HIS A 214 -17.34 11.71 17.54
C HIS A 214 -17.33 12.01 16.04
N ILE A 215 -17.71 11.06 15.19
CA ILE A 215 -17.74 11.25 13.73
C ILE A 215 -19.10 10.85 13.14
N LEU A 216 -19.52 9.57 13.30
CA LEU A 216 -20.71 9.08 12.59
C LEU A 216 -21.99 9.78 13.05
N LEU A 217 -22.26 9.82 14.35
CA LEU A 217 -23.47 10.47 14.89
C LEU A 217 -23.51 11.98 14.60
N PRO A 218 -22.42 12.77 14.80
CA PRO A 218 -22.42 14.17 14.43
C PRO A 218 -22.73 14.43 12.96
N LEU A 219 -22.27 13.57 12.04
CA LEU A 219 -22.52 13.70 10.60
C LEU A 219 -23.84 13.05 10.16
N GLY A 220 -24.53 12.31 11.02
CA GLY A 220 -25.76 11.59 10.66
C GLY A 220 -25.53 10.31 9.86
N MET A 221 -24.35 9.73 9.90
CA MET A 221 -23.96 8.50 9.18
C MET A 221 -24.54 7.27 9.92
N THR A 222 -25.77 6.91 9.63
CA THR A 222 -26.51 5.86 10.34
C THR A 222 -26.42 4.47 9.70
N HIS A 223 -25.89 4.40 8.47
CA HIS A 223 -25.74 3.17 7.69
C HIS A 223 -24.26 2.83 7.47
N THR A 224 -23.43 3.09 8.50
CA THR A 224 -21.98 2.85 8.48
C THR A 224 -21.57 2.01 9.66
N SER A 225 -20.92 0.87 9.39
CA SER A 225 -20.32 -0.03 10.38
C SER A 225 -18.81 0.20 10.50
N VAL A 226 -18.30 0.14 11.72
CA VAL A 226 -16.87 0.28 12.04
C VAL A 226 -16.22 -1.06 12.41
N GLY A 227 -17.01 -1.99 12.97
CA GLY A 227 -16.53 -3.26 13.49
C GLY A 227 -16.04 -4.23 12.41
N PRO A 228 -15.20 -5.21 12.78
CA PRO A 228 -14.64 -6.16 11.83
C PRO A 228 -15.68 -7.11 11.21
N PHE A 229 -16.85 -7.27 11.85
CA PHE A 229 -17.92 -8.19 11.41
C PHE A 229 -19.19 -7.46 10.96
N TRP A 230 -19.18 -6.11 10.97
CA TRP A 230 -20.28 -5.25 10.50
C TRP A 230 -21.64 -5.53 11.21
N MET A 231 -21.58 -6.00 12.46
CA MET A 231 -22.75 -6.35 13.26
C MET A 231 -23.21 -5.23 14.21
N ASP A 232 -22.54 -4.09 14.13
CA ASP A 232 -22.81 -2.90 14.96
C ASP A 232 -23.91 -1.98 14.39
N VAL A 233 -24.46 -2.33 13.21
CA VAL A 233 -25.60 -1.65 12.58
C VAL A 233 -26.63 -2.69 12.12
N ASP A 234 -27.83 -2.62 12.67
CA ASP A 234 -28.92 -3.55 12.34
C ASP A 234 -29.35 -3.43 10.87
N GLY A 235 -29.49 -4.56 10.17
CA GLY A 235 -29.95 -4.63 8.78
C GLY A 235 -28.93 -4.19 7.73
N LEU A 236 -27.73 -3.75 8.12
CA LEU A 236 -26.72 -3.28 7.16
C LEU A 236 -26.32 -4.37 6.15
N LEU A 237 -26.16 -5.60 6.63
CA LEU A 237 -25.73 -6.74 5.80
C LEU A 237 -26.78 -7.18 4.76
N ASP A 238 -28.06 -6.85 4.96
CA ASP A 238 -29.13 -7.17 4.01
C ASP A 238 -28.99 -6.38 2.70
N HIS A 239 -28.29 -5.24 2.75
CA HIS A 239 -28.05 -4.35 1.63
C HIS A 239 -26.61 -4.40 1.11
N LYS A 240 -25.78 -5.29 1.68
CA LYS A 240 -24.36 -5.37 1.31
C LYS A 240 -24.17 -5.97 -0.08
N ALA A 241 -23.49 -5.24 -0.95
CA ALA A 241 -23.06 -5.75 -2.23
C ALA A 241 -22.17 -6.99 -2.07
N LYS A 242 -22.22 -7.90 -3.02
CA LYS A 242 -21.27 -9.01 -3.12
C LYS A 242 -20.01 -8.54 -3.81
N GLY A 243 -18.85 -8.90 -3.26
CA GLY A 243 -17.55 -8.65 -3.85
C GLY A 243 -17.22 -9.68 -4.93
N TYR A 244 -16.57 -9.25 -5.99
CA TYR A 244 -16.19 -10.11 -7.11
C TYR A 244 -14.74 -9.89 -7.51
N SER A 245 -14.14 -10.94 -8.11
CA SER A 245 -12.91 -10.86 -8.90
C SER A 245 -13.18 -11.11 -10.37
N TYR A 246 -12.32 -10.58 -11.25
CA TYR A 246 -12.39 -10.75 -12.69
C TYR A 246 -11.10 -11.36 -13.26
N ASN A 247 -11.20 -12.49 -13.96
CA ASN A 247 -10.03 -13.23 -14.49
C ASN A 247 -9.81 -13.09 -16.00
N GLY A 248 -10.42 -12.09 -16.63
CA GLY A 248 -10.39 -11.93 -18.08
C GLY A 248 -11.42 -12.78 -18.84
N LYS A 249 -12.18 -13.67 -18.16
CA LYS A 249 -13.19 -14.54 -18.76
C LYS A 249 -14.57 -14.41 -18.12
N GLY A 250 -14.62 -14.02 -16.84
CA GLY A 250 -15.87 -13.89 -16.09
C GLY A 250 -15.63 -13.45 -14.66
N PHE A 251 -16.73 -13.25 -13.96
CA PHE A 251 -16.74 -12.87 -12.55
C PHE A 251 -16.92 -14.12 -11.68
N TRP A 252 -16.24 -14.14 -10.53
CA TRP A 252 -16.55 -15.07 -9.44
C TRP A 252 -16.66 -14.29 -8.14
N ARG A 253 -17.57 -14.75 -7.31
CA ARG A 253 -17.80 -14.15 -6.00
C ARG A 253 -16.60 -14.40 -5.08
N GLU A 254 -16.16 -13.37 -4.39
CA GLU A 254 -15.16 -13.45 -3.33
C GLU A 254 -15.81 -13.73 -1.97
N ASP A 255 -15.05 -14.37 -1.08
CA ASP A 255 -15.43 -14.55 0.31
C ASP A 255 -15.27 -13.24 1.08
N GLU A 256 -16.16 -13.01 2.05
CA GLU A 256 -16.09 -11.85 2.91
C GLU A 256 -14.82 -11.87 3.78
N MET A 257 -14.17 -10.70 3.88
CA MET A 257 -12.93 -10.55 4.63
C MET A 257 -13.15 -9.75 5.92
N HIS A 258 -12.89 -10.38 7.06
CA HIS A 258 -12.96 -9.74 8.36
C HIS A 258 -11.56 -9.43 8.90
N LEU A 259 -11.19 -8.15 8.89
CA LEU A 259 -9.83 -7.71 9.23
C LEU A 259 -9.61 -7.62 10.74
N ARG A 260 -8.52 -8.21 11.23
CA ARG A 260 -8.06 -8.06 12.62
C ARG A 260 -7.58 -6.63 12.92
N THR A 261 -6.98 -5.97 11.93
CA THR A 261 -6.59 -4.55 11.99
C THR A 261 -7.71 -3.65 11.45
N TYR A 262 -8.95 -3.88 11.89
CA TYR A 262 -10.17 -3.30 11.36
C TYR A 262 -10.16 -1.77 11.18
N PRO A 263 -9.51 -0.94 12.03
CA PRO A 263 -9.49 0.51 11.80
C PRO A 263 -8.79 0.89 10.49
N ALA A 264 -7.90 0.02 10.00
CA ALA A 264 -7.16 0.28 8.77
C ALA A 264 -7.94 -0.03 7.48
N GLY A 265 -9.13 -0.69 7.57
CA GLY A 265 -9.76 -1.08 6.31
C GLY A 265 -11.08 -1.84 6.40
N ALA A 266 -11.77 -1.91 7.54
CA ALA A 266 -12.99 -2.72 7.67
C ALA A 266 -14.30 -1.92 7.68
N MET A 267 -14.28 -0.60 7.55
CA MET A 267 -15.52 0.16 7.49
C MET A 267 -16.33 -0.20 6.26
N ASN A 268 -17.64 -0.34 6.47
CA ASN A 268 -18.62 -0.60 5.43
C ASN A 268 -19.77 0.38 5.59
N GLY A 269 -20.30 0.85 4.47
CA GLY A 269 -21.43 1.79 4.51
C GLY A 269 -21.98 2.09 3.14
N THR A 270 -23.04 2.89 3.09
CA THR A 270 -23.65 3.36 1.85
C THR A 270 -22.81 4.49 1.23
N ALA A 271 -23.03 4.74 -0.05
CA ALA A 271 -22.44 5.92 -0.71
C ALA A 271 -23.01 7.22 -0.10
N ALA A 272 -24.29 7.22 0.30
CA ALA A 272 -24.93 8.36 0.95
C ALA A 272 -24.24 8.74 2.27
N ASP A 273 -23.94 7.77 3.14
CA ASP A 273 -23.21 8.04 4.39
C ASP A 273 -21.78 8.54 4.12
N LEU A 274 -21.05 7.92 3.18
CA LEU A 274 -19.70 8.36 2.82
C LEU A 274 -19.71 9.79 2.25
N LEU A 275 -20.79 10.16 1.56
CA LEU A 275 -20.97 11.50 1.02
C LEU A 275 -21.03 12.55 2.14
N LEU A 276 -21.75 12.29 3.23
CA LEU A 276 -21.81 13.21 4.37
C LEU A 276 -20.40 13.52 4.95
N PHE A 277 -19.56 12.51 5.03
CA PHE A 277 -18.17 12.71 5.45
C PHE A 277 -17.36 13.48 4.41
N ALA A 278 -17.52 13.16 3.13
CA ALA A 278 -16.80 13.82 2.04
C ALA A 278 -17.25 15.29 1.87
N GLU A 279 -18.54 15.59 2.00
CA GLU A 279 -19.07 16.97 1.97
C GLU A 279 -18.54 17.78 3.15
N TRP A 280 -18.52 17.19 4.38
CA TRP A 280 -17.89 17.86 5.51
C TRP A 280 -16.41 18.18 5.23
N LEU A 281 -15.66 17.29 4.60
CA LEU A 281 -14.29 17.54 4.19
C LEU A 281 -14.21 18.61 3.08
N ALA A 282 -15.12 18.59 2.11
CA ALA A 282 -15.11 19.48 0.94
C ALA A 282 -15.44 20.94 1.29
N LYS A 283 -16.20 21.20 2.38
CA LYS A 283 -16.47 22.58 2.82
C LYS A 283 -15.18 23.34 3.08
N ALA A 284 -15.15 24.60 2.68
CA ALA A 284 -13.98 25.46 2.87
C ALA A 284 -13.55 25.50 4.34
N PRO A 285 -12.24 25.46 4.65
CA PRO A 285 -11.77 25.63 6.02
C PRO A 285 -12.31 26.94 6.64
N GLY A 286 -12.81 26.84 7.87
CA GLY A 286 -13.38 27.99 8.59
C GLY A 286 -14.90 28.11 8.53
N GLU A 287 -15.58 27.42 7.62
CA GLU A 287 -17.05 27.46 7.53
C GLU A 287 -17.73 26.39 8.39
N GLU A 288 -17.11 25.23 8.55
CA GLU A 288 -17.70 24.07 9.21
C GLU A 288 -16.79 23.56 10.34
N THR A 289 -17.34 23.48 11.54
CA THR A 289 -16.64 23.00 12.75
C THR A 289 -17.31 21.81 13.40
N GLN A 290 -18.20 21.10 12.68
CA GLN A 290 -19.02 20.01 13.24
C GLN A 290 -18.20 18.91 13.92
N LEU A 291 -17.05 18.51 13.32
CA LEU A 291 -16.16 17.50 13.89
C LEU A 291 -14.96 18.09 14.65
N PHE A 292 -14.62 19.36 14.44
CA PHE A 292 -13.55 20.07 15.15
C PHE A 292 -14.14 21.26 15.92
N LYS A 293 -13.47 21.67 16.99
CA LYS A 293 -13.83 22.85 17.79
C LYS A 293 -13.37 24.15 17.14
N SER A 294 -12.35 24.04 16.28
CA SER A 294 -11.69 25.18 15.65
C SER A 294 -11.50 24.96 14.15
N PRO A 295 -11.79 25.97 13.30
CA PRO A 295 -11.49 25.94 11.87
C PRO A 295 -10.02 25.67 11.56
N GLU A 296 -9.10 26.17 12.41
CA GLU A 296 -7.66 26.01 12.20
C GLU A 296 -7.22 24.55 12.26
N THR A 297 -7.96 23.69 12.97
CA THR A 297 -7.70 22.24 13.00
C THR A 297 -7.99 21.62 11.62
N LYS A 298 -9.04 22.05 10.95
CA LYS A 298 -9.38 21.62 9.61
C LYS A 298 -8.37 22.15 8.58
N GLU A 299 -7.98 23.41 8.66
CA GLU A 299 -6.92 23.98 7.83
C GLU A 299 -5.61 23.20 7.98
N ARG A 300 -5.27 22.85 9.23
CA ARG A 300 -4.09 22.04 9.52
C ARG A 300 -4.17 20.66 8.91
N LEU A 301 -5.35 20.01 8.94
CA LEU A 301 -5.57 18.67 8.36
C LEU A 301 -5.20 18.64 6.87
N PHE A 302 -5.53 19.69 6.12
CA PHE A 302 -5.27 19.78 4.69
C PHE A 302 -3.85 20.24 4.33
N LYS A 303 -3.06 20.68 5.31
CA LYS A 303 -1.68 21.09 5.06
C LYS A 303 -0.83 19.88 4.73
N GLU A 304 -0.08 19.96 3.63
CA GLU A 304 0.88 18.93 3.26
C GLU A 304 1.90 18.69 4.38
N THR A 305 2.14 17.44 4.69
CA THR A 305 3.06 16.99 5.74
C THR A 305 4.15 16.07 5.23
N TRP A 306 3.97 15.49 4.06
CA TRP A 306 4.96 14.66 3.38
C TRP A 306 4.79 14.77 1.87
N CYS A 307 5.90 15.00 1.19
CA CYS A 307 5.99 14.86 -0.25
C CYS A 307 7.34 14.22 -0.55
N SER A 308 7.33 13.10 -1.24
CA SER A 308 8.56 12.52 -1.76
C SER A 308 9.16 13.51 -2.75
N TYR A 309 10.49 13.72 -2.69
CA TYR A 309 11.18 14.74 -3.48
C TYR A 309 10.73 14.70 -4.95
N GLY A 310 10.22 15.82 -5.43
CA GLY A 310 9.81 15.98 -6.82
C GLY A 310 8.54 15.22 -7.23
N ALA A 311 7.84 14.56 -6.32
CA ALA A 311 6.53 13.98 -6.62
C ALA A 311 5.49 15.12 -6.75
N ASN A 312 4.54 14.95 -7.68
CA ASN A 312 3.45 15.91 -7.87
C ASN A 312 2.24 15.60 -6.98
N ALA A 313 2.41 14.75 -6.01
CA ALA A 313 1.39 14.39 -5.03
C ALA A 313 2.06 14.10 -3.69
N GLY A 314 1.47 14.61 -2.63
CA GLY A 314 1.93 14.45 -1.26
C GLY A 314 0.85 13.87 -0.36
N LEU A 315 1.18 13.83 0.93
CA LEU A 315 0.25 13.45 2.00
C LEU A 315 -0.04 14.67 2.86
N SER A 316 -1.31 14.89 3.12
CA SER A 316 -1.79 15.92 4.04
C SER A 316 -2.35 15.24 5.28
N HIS A 317 -1.53 15.07 6.32
CA HIS A 317 -1.91 14.33 7.53
C HIS A 317 -2.57 12.96 7.22
N GLY A 318 -1.98 12.22 6.26
CA GLY A 318 -2.47 10.91 5.85
C GLY A 318 -3.54 10.89 4.76
N PHE A 319 -4.15 12.03 4.43
CA PHE A 319 -4.94 12.15 3.21
C PHE A 319 -4.03 12.21 1.99
N TRP A 320 -4.44 11.58 0.93
CA TRP A 320 -3.71 11.56 -0.33
C TRP A 320 -4.06 12.77 -1.17
N GLN A 321 -3.07 13.41 -1.76
CA GLN A 321 -3.30 14.36 -2.85
C GLN A 321 -3.52 13.59 -4.15
N TYR A 322 -4.50 14.00 -4.95
CA TYR A 322 -4.69 13.39 -6.26
C TYR A 322 -3.53 13.79 -7.19
N ALA A 323 -3.03 12.83 -7.96
CA ALA A 323 -1.84 13.03 -8.79
C ALA A 323 -1.98 14.25 -9.71
N ASN A 324 -1.01 15.16 -9.66
CA ASN A 324 -0.98 16.44 -10.38
C ASN A 324 -2.07 17.48 -10.01
N HIS A 325 -2.85 17.21 -8.95
CA HIS A 325 -3.91 18.12 -8.46
C HIS A 325 -3.79 18.27 -6.93
N PRO A 326 -2.84 19.06 -6.42
CA PRO A 326 -2.57 19.14 -4.97
C PRO A 326 -3.74 19.71 -4.16
N GLY A 327 -4.70 20.39 -4.80
CA GLY A 327 -5.94 20.86 -4.16
C GLY A 327 -7.02 19.79 -4.00
N ILE A 328 -6.86 18.62 -4.62
CA ILE A 328 -7.79 17.49 -4.50
C ILE A 328 -7.22 16.47 -3.53
N LEU A 329 -7.95 16.22 -2.44
CA LEU A 329 -7.54 15.38 -1.34
C LEU A 329 -8.52 14.21 -1.16
N GLY A 330 -8.04 13.06 -0.73
CA GLY A 330 -8.92 11.92 -0.51
C GLY A 330 -8.17 10.67 -0.11
N HIS A 331 -8.74 9.53 -0.45
CA HIS A 331 -8.11 8.22 -0.24
C HIS A 331 -8.73 7.16 -1.13
N GLU A 332 -7.94 6.17 -1.47
CA GLU A 332 -8.40 4.95 -2.13
C GLU A 332 -8.68 3.85 -1.13
N GLY A 333 -9.58 2.94 -1.49
CA GLY A 333 -9.87 1.75 -0.73
C GLY A 333 -9.83 0.49 -1.59
N GLY A 334 -9.34 -0.58 -1.02
CA GLY A 334 -9.34 -1.88 -1.67
C GLY A 334 -9.52 -3.00 -0.67
N THR A 335 -10.39 -3.95 -1.01
CA THR A 335 -10.56 -5.24 -0.34
C THR A 335 -10.60 -6.34 -1.39
N TYR A 336 -10.85 -7.59 -1.02
CA TYR A 336 -10.83 -8.70 -1.98
C TYR A 336 -11.93 -8.68 -3.04
N GLY A 337 -12.87 -7.81 -2.96
CA GLY A 337 -13.94 -7.73 -3.95
C GLY A 337 -14.41 -6.31 -4.19
N PHE A 338 -13.68 -5.30 -3.68
CA PHE A 338 -14.11 -3.92 -3.80
C PHE A 338 -12.92 -3.02 -4.07
N LYS A 339 -13.11 -2.04 -4.97
CA LYS A 339 -12.25 -0.89 -5.16
C LYS A 339 -13.10 0.36 -5.01
N THR A 340 -12.66 1.25 -4.14
CA THR A 340 -13.40 2.45 -3.77
C THR A 340 -12.48 3.64 -3.76
N GLN A 341 -12.99 4.81 -4.04
CA GLN A 341 -12.27 6.08 -3.95
C GLN A 341 -13.22 7.17 -3.49
N PHE A 342 -12.73 8.09 -2.69
CA PHE A 342 -13.35 9.39 -2.52
C PHE A 342 -12.31 10.48 -2.65
N TRP A 343 -12.72 11.61 -3.24
CA TRP A 343 -11.87 12.77 -3.44
C TRP A 343 -12.68 14.02 -3.13
N VAL A 344 -12.06 14.98 -2.47
CA VAL A 344 -12.66 16.27 -2.14
C VAL A 344 -11.77 17.40 -2.65
N GLU A 345 -12.41 18.45 -3.12
CA GLU A 345 -11.78 19.68 -3.60
C GLU A 345 -12.37 20.87 -2.82
N PRO A 346 -11.73 21.27 -1.71
CA PRO A 346 -12.26 22.31 -0.82
C PRO A 346 -12.46 23.68 -1.49
N GLU A 347 -11.63 24.04 -2.48
CA GLU A 347 -11.76 25.31 -3.19
C GLU A 347 -13.01 25.36 -4.07
N ALA A 348 -13.47 24.21 -4.57
CA ALA A 348 -14.70 24.07 -5.37
C ALA A 348 -15.87 23.55 -4.53
N GLU A 349 -15.69 23.28 -3.24
CA GLU A 349 -16.67 22.61 -2.38
C GLU A 349 -17.26 21.36 -3.05
N ARG A 350 -16.40 20.57 -3.68
CA ARG A 350 -16.78 19.39 -4.47
C ARG A 350 -16.32 18.11 -3.82
N ALA A 351 -17.20 17.12 -3.79
CA ALA A 351 -16.90 15.75 -3.40
C ALA A 351 -17.21 14.77 -4.53
N ILE A 352 -16.34 13.80 -4.76
CA ILE A 352 -16.47 12.75 -5.78
C ILE A 352 -16.27 11.40 -5.12
N LEU A 353 -17.26 10.51 -5.24
CA LEU A 353 -17.19 9.15 -4.73
C LEU A 353 -17.35 8.16 -5.88
N ILE A 354 -16.52 7.14 -5.88
CA ILE A 354 -16.55 6.05 -6.87
C ILE A 354 -16.36 4.74 -6.11
N LEU A 355 -17.40 3.90 -6.09
CA LEU A 355 -17.39 2.63 -5.37
C LEU A 355 -17.71 1.51 -6.35
N THR A 356 -16.92 0.44 -6.36
CA THR A 356 -17.14 -0.73 -7.20
C THR A 356 -17.12 -2.00 -6.37
N ASN A 357 -17.80 -3.04 -6.83
CA ASN A 357 -17.75 -4.36 -6.22
C ASN A 357 -16.84 -5.33 -6.99
N VAL A 358 -15.69 -4.82 -7.44
CA VAL A 358 -14.55 -5.58 -7.99
C VAL A 358 -13.26 -4.86 -7.68
N MET A 359 -12.18 -5.61 -7.38
CA MET A 359 -10.87 -5.01 -7.06
C MET A 359 -10.03 -4.74 -8.31
N GLU A 360 -10.00 -5.65 -9.25
CA GLU A 360 -9.14 -5.59 -10.45
C GLU A 360 -9.78 -4.73 -11.55
N THR A 361 -9.73 -3.40 -11.38
CA THR A 361 -10.31 -2.46 -12.34
C THR A 361 -9.61 -1.11 -12.35
N ASP A 362 -9.55 -0.49 -13.53
CA ASP A 362 -9.13 0.91 -13.73
C ASP A 362 -10.34 1.87 -13.78
N TYR A 363 -11.54 1.37 -13.53
CA TYR A 363 -12.79 2.14 -13.65
C TYR A 363 -12.76 3.42 -12.82
N CYS A 364 -12.29 3.33 -11.55
CA CYS A 364 -12.25 4.50 -10.67
C CYS A 364 -11.37 5.62 -11.24
N SER A 365 -10.17 5.28 -11.70
CA SER A 365 -9.25 6.24 -12.33
C SER A 365 -9.83 6.80 -13.64
N ALA A 366 -10.50 5.96 -14.46
CA ALA A 366 -11.14 6.39 -15.70
C ALA A 366 -12.31 7.37 -15.45
N ILE A 367 -13.10 7.16 -14.38
CA ILE A 367 -14.15 8.12 -13.99
C ILE A 367 -13.52 9.44 -13.53
N MET A 368 -12.48 9.38 -12.68
CA MET A 368 -11.80 10.59 -12.20
C MET A 368 -11.23 11.41 -13.37
N GLU A 369 -10.52 10.78 -14.31
CA GLU A 369 -9.99 11.46 -15.50
C GLU A 369 -11.10 12.12 -16.33
N ALA A 370 -12.27 11.46 -16.48
CA ALA A 370 -13.39 11.99 -17.25
C ALA A 370 -14.12 13.15 -16.55
N ILE A 371 -14.07 13.23 -15.20
CA ILE A 371 -14.71 14.28 -14.40
C ILE A 371 -13.80 15.50 -14.24
N ILE A 372 -12.51 15.29 -13.99
CA ILE A 372 -11.55 16.38 -13.70
C ILE A 372 -11.05 17.04 -15.00
N GLU A 373 -11.27 16.43 -16.16
CA GLU A 373 -10.93 16.97 -17.50
C GLU A 373 -9.57 17.69 -17.55
N GLN A 374 -8.45 17.02 -17.27
CA GLN A 374 -7.17 17.70 -17.43
C GLN A 374 -6.06 16.79 -17.94
N ASP A 375 -5.41 17.26 -18.96
CA ASP A 375 -4.06 16.86 -19.34
C ASP A 375 -3.08 17.51 -18.35
N ALA A 376 -2.99 16.93 -17.15
CA ALA A 376 -2.16 17.42 -16.05
C ALA A 376 -0.67 17.11 -16.28
N ARG A 377 -0.20 17.34 -17.52
CA ARG A 377 1.23 17.25 -17.81
C ARG A 377 1.96 18.34 -17.03
N PRO A 378 2.93 17.99 -16.18
CA PRO A 378 3.70 19.00 -15.45
C PRO A 378 4.40 19.93 -16.45
N LEU A 379 4.47 21.21 -16.10
CA LEU A 379 5.24 22.16 -16.89
C LEU A 379 6.71 21.74 -16.87
N LYS A 380 7.28 21.55 -18.07
CA LYS A 380 8.69 21.20 -18.22
C LYS A 380 9.55 22.33 -17.65
N GLN A 381 10.32 22.02 -16.60
CA GLN A 381 11.31 22.94 -16.05
C GLN A 381 12.57 22.88 -16.90
N GLU A 382 13.21 24.02 -17.14
CA GLU A 382 14.55 24.03 -17.73
C GLU A 382 15.56 23.49 -16.70
N VAL A 383 16.04 22.31 -16.93
CA VAL A 383 17.06 21.67 -16.09
C VAL A 383 18.36 21.60 -16.88
N GLY A 384 19.47 21.99 -16.26
CA GLY A 384 20.78 21.82 -16.84
C GLY A 384 21.14 20.35 -17.08
N SER A 385 22.21 20.07 -17.80
CA SER A 385 22.70 18.71 -18.02
C SER A 385 22.92 17.98 -16.69
N GLN A 386 22.19 16.86 -16.49
CA GLN A 386 22.25 16.02 -15.29
C GLN A 386 23.00 14.71 -15.58
N ASP A 387 23.80 14.27 -14.61
CA ASP A 387 24.30 12.89 -14.65
C ASP A 387 23.21 11.94 -14.13
N LEU A 388 22.53 11.27 -15.05
CA LEU A 388 21.49 10.31 -14.76
C LEU A 388 22.04 8.91 -14.42
N SER A 389 23.34 8.69 -14.50
CA SER A 389 23.95 7.36 -14.32
C SER A 389 23.69 6.76 -12.93
N MET A 390 23.55 7.61 -11.91
CA MET A 390 23.23 7.19 -10.54
C MET A 390 21.81 6.67 -10.38
N LEU A 391 20.89 6.99 -11.32
CA LEU A 391 19.50 6.55 -11.28
C LEU A 391 19.31 5.13 -11.83
N TYR A 392 20.31 4.61 -12.60
CA TYR A 392 20.17 3.31 -13.24
C TYR A 392 20.36 2.17 -12.25
N GLY A 393 19.50 1.18 -12.31
CA GLY A 393 19.59 -0.01 -11.48
C GLY A 393 18.24 -0.60 -11.15
N ASP A 394 18.27 -1.53 -10.21
CA ASP A 394 17.10 -2.21 -9.69
C ASP A 394 16.59 -1.52 -8.42
N TYR A 395 15.28 -1.44 -8.27
CA TYR A 395 14.61 -0.84 -7.13
C TYR A 395 13.57 -1.81 -6.54
N LEU A 396 13.54 -1.91 -5.23
CA LEU A 396 12.59 -2.71 -4.47
C LEU A 396 11.54 -1.82 -3.81
N PRO A 397 10.26 -2.24 -3.73
CA PRO A 397 9.27 -1.48 -2.99
C PRO A 397 9.67 -1.38 -1.52
N ALA A 398 9.63 -0.19 -0.95
CA ALA A 398 9.88 0.02 0.48
C ALA A 398 8.83 -0.70 1.33
N ARG A 399 7.57 -0.67 0.88
CA ARG A 399 6.47 -1.47 1.43
C ARG A 399 6.66 -2.95 1.09
N SER A 400 7.35 -3.68 1.93
CA SER A 400 7.68 -5.09 1.70
C SER A 400 7.87 -5.86 3.00
N ALA A 401 7.72 -7.17 2.91
CA ALA A 401 8.21 -8.06 3.93
C ALA A 401 9.73 -8.21 3.77
N TRP A 402 10.48 -7.82 4.77
CA TRP A 402 11.96 -7.83 4.74
C TRP A 402 12.57 -8.96 5.55
N SER A 403 11.81 -9.54 6.48
CA SER A 403 12.36 -10.49 7.45
C SER A 403 11.91 -11.94 7.29
N TYR A 404 10.93 -12.23 6.40
CA TYR A 404 10.37 -13.58 6.24
C TYR A 404 10.13 -13.94 4.76
N VAL A 405 9.49 -15.08 4.47
CA VAL A 405 9.28 -15.58 3.09
C VAL A 405 8.59 -14.58 2.15
N GLY A 406 7.82 -13.65 2.68
CA GLY A 406 7.22 -12.54 1.92
C GLY A 406 8.21 -11.68 1.14
N LYS A 407 9.52 -11.74 1.44
CA LYS A 407 10.60 -11.14 0.61
C LYS A 407 10.50 -11.51 -0.86
N ILE A 408 9.97 -12.70 -1.18
CA ILE A 408 9.82 -13.16 -2.55
C ILE A 408 8.85 -12.25 -3.29
N GLN A 409 7.75 -11.85 -2.66
CA GLN A 409 6.78 -10.93 -3.26
C GLN A 409 7.41 -9.57 -3.60
N ALA A 410 8.22 -9.02 -2.68
CA ALA A 410 8.97 -7.78 -2.96
C ALA A 410 9.85 -7.90 -4.20
N ARG A 411 10.53 -9.03 -4.36
CA ARG A 411 11.40 -9.30 -5.50
C ARG A 411 10.65 -9.50 -6.82
N MET A 412 9.38 -9.87 -6.76
CA MET A 412 8.52 -9.94 -7.94
C MET A 412 8.06 -8.55 -8.41
N GLN A 413 8.14 -7.54 -7.57
CA GLN A 413 7.76 -6.16 -7.85
C GLN A 413 8.97 -5.25 -8.13
N ILE A 414 10.14 -5.83 -8.46
CA ILE A 414 11.35 -5.07 -8.80
C ILE A 414 11.06 -4.17 -10.01
N ILE A 415 11.43 -2.90 -9.86
CA ILE A 415 11.52 -1.94 -10.95
C ILE A 415 12.98 -1.86 -11.41
N GLN A 416 13.18 -1.95 -12.70
CA GLN A 416 14.47 -1.76 -13.35
C GLN A 416 14.45 -0.42 -14.07
N ILE A 417 15.40 0.46 -13.74
CA ILE A 417 15.61 1.75 -14.41
C ILE A 417 16.84 1.68 -15.28
N SER A 418 16.67 2.04 -16.53
CA SER A 418 17.75 2.07 -17.51
C SER A 418 17.71 3.32 -18.39
N LYS A 419 18.84 3.63 -19.03
CA LYS A 419 18.92 4.73 -19.97
C LYS A 419 18.13 4.43 -21.26
N GLU A 420 17.43 5.45 -21.78
CA GLU A 420 16.83 5.41 -23.10
C GLU A 420 17.11 6.73 -23.84
N GLY A 421 17.80 6.67 -24.99
CA GLY A 421 18.24 7.86 -25.69
C GLY A 421 19.28 8.68 -24.90
N GLU A 422 19.19 10.01 -24.92
CA GLU A 422 20.14 10.89 -24.21
C GLU A 422 19.65 11.26 -22.80
N GLU A 423 18.36 11.57 -22.63
CA GLU A 423 17.77 12.13 -21.41
C GLU A 423 16.65 11.31 -20.80
N ASN A 424 16.10 10.33 -21.53
CA ASN A 424 14.94 9.56 -21.10
C ASN A 424 15.33 8.37 -20.22
N LEU A 425 14.37 7.93 -19.40
CA LEU A 425 14.46 6.72 -18.60
C LEU A 425 13.47 5.68 -19.10
N ARG A 426 13.90 4.44 -19.14
CA ARG A 426 13.04 3.28 -19.33
C ARG A 426 12.81 2.58 -18.00
N LEU A 427 11.56 2.44 -17.61
CA LEU A 427 11.13 1.70 -16.43
C LEU A 427 10.57 0.35 -16.88
N LYS A 428 11.11 -0.73 -16.33
CA LYS A 428 10.61 -2.10 -16.54
C LYS A 428 10.22 -2.76 -15.24
N MET A 429 9.07 -3.44 -15.25
CA MET A 429 8.68 -4.40 -14.22
C MET A 429 8.63 -5.81 -14.86
N PRO A 430 9.72 -6.57 -14.84
CA PRO A 430 9.87 -7.76 -15.69
C PRO A 430 8.81 -8.84 -15.48
N LEU A 431 8.25 -8.95 -14.26
CA LEU A 431 7.24 -9.96 -13.92
C LEU A 431 5.80 -9.44 -14.03
N ALA A 432 5.61 -8.12 -14.20
CA ALA A 432 4.31 -7.50 -14.40
C ALA A 432 4.06 -7.11 -15.87
N ASP A 433 4.98 -7.47 -16.79
CA ASP A 433 4.93 -7.11 -18.22
C ASP A 433 4.69 -5.60 -18.46
N LYS A 434 5.30 -4.76 -17.59
CA LYS A 434 5.21 -3.30 -17.70
C LYS A 434 6.53 -2.75 -18.22
N ASP A 435 6.47 -1.97 -19.30
CA ASP A 435 7.61 -1.31 -19.95
C ASP A 435 7.19 0.11 -20.35
N LEU A 436 7.66 1.11 -19.62
CA LEU A 436 7.25 2.50 -19.74
C LEU A 436 8.44 3.39 -20.08
N LEU A 437 8.20 4.39 -20.93
CA LEU A 437 9.16 5.42 -21.28
C LEU A 437 8.84 6.72 -20.55
N TYR A 438 9.80 7.25 -19.83
CA TYR A 438 9.69 8.47 -19.06
C TYR A 438 10.56 9.58 -19.64
N GLU A 439 9.97 10.74 -19.92
CA GLU A 439 10.63 11.95 -20.40
C GLU A 439 10.94 12.90 -19.23
N PRO A 440 12.10 13.60 -19.23
CA PRO A 440 12.45 14.52 -18.16
C PRO A 440 11.51 15.74 -18.14
N VAL A 441 11.04 16.10 -16.95
CA VAL A 441 10.18 17.28 -16.70
C VAL A 441 10.74 18.19 -15.62
N GLY A 442 11.74 17.74 -14.83
CA GLY A 442 12.39 18.49 -13.77
C GLY A 442 13.67 17.82 -13.29
N GLU A 443 14.28 18.37 -12.25
CA GLU A 443 15.47 17.79 -11.64
C GLU A 443 15.12 16.43 -11.03
N TYR A 444 15.67 15.33 -11.59
CA TYR A 444 15.36 13.94 -11.24
C TYR A 444 13.88 13.59 -11.26
N GLN A 445 13.09 14.31 -12.10
CA GLN A 445 11.66 14.11 -12.30
C GLN A 445 11.37 13.77 -13.75
N PHE A 446 10.53 12.76 -13.97
CA PHE A 446 10.22 12.24 -15.29
C PHE A 446 8.73 11.99 -15.41
N TYR A 447 8.18 12.12 -16.62
CA TYR A 447 6.77 11.98 -16.92
C TYR A 447 6.52 10.96 -18.02
N CYS A 448 5.48 10.15 -17.86
CA CYS A 448 4.97 9.21 -18.85
C CYS A 448 3.45 9.43 -19.03
N ALA A 449 3.01 9.76 -20.24
CA ALA A 449 1.58 9.93 -20.53
C ALA A 449 0.84 8.60 -20.75
N GLU A 450 1.57 7.52 -21.02
CA GLU A 450 1.02 6.23 -21.47
C GLU A 450 0.61 5.30 -20.30
N THR A 451 0.56 5.82 -19.08
CA THR A 451 0.18 5.03 -17.89
C THR A 451 -0.94 5.72 -17.11
N ILE A 452 -1.46 5.03 -16.09
CA ILE A 452 -2.50 5.57 -15.20
C ILE A 452 -2.00 6.82 -14.46
N PRO A 453 -2.88 7.75 -14.07
CA PRO A 453 -2.50 9.05 -13.47
C PRO A 453 -1.52 8.92 -12.31
N GLU A 454 -1.73 7.95 -11.43
CA GLU A 454 -0.95 7.72 -10.22
C GLU A 454 0.50 7.30 -10.50
N GLU A 455 0.79 6.85 -11.73
CA GLU A 455 2.11 6.38 -12.17
C GLU A 455 2.78 7.33 -13.17
N ARG A 456 2.13 8.42 -13.55
CA ARG A 456 2.67 9.33 -14.60
C ARG A 456 3.96 10.03 -14.19
N ILE A 457 4.18 10.22 -12.89
CA ILE A 457 5.40 10.84 -12.37
C ILE A 457 6.32 9.78 -11.78
N LEU A 458 7.57 9.83 -12.22
CA LEU A 458 8.68 9.11 -11.64
C LEU A 458 9.67 10.13 -11.09
N ALA A 459 9.93 10.09 -9.79
CA ALA A 459 10.82 11.04 -9.13
C ALA A 459 11.85 10.32 -8.25
N PHE A 460 13.05 10.90 -8.13
CA PHE A 460 14.13 10.33 -7.33
C PHE A 460 14.59 11.31 -6.26
N SER A 461 14.67 10.85 -5.03
CA SER A 461 15.33 11.55 -3.94
C SER A 461 16.82 11.24 -3.99
N VAL A 462 17.64 12.28 -4.05
CA VAL A 462 19.11 12.16 -4.14
C VAL A 462 19.74 12.90 -2.96
N SER A 463 20.64 12.23 -2.23
CA SER A 463 21.43 12.82 -1.15
C SER A 463 22.90 12.37 -1.29
N ASP A 464 23.82 13.29 -1.14
CA ASP A 464 25.27 13.03 -1.26
C ASP A 464 25.66 12.27 -2.55
N GLY A 465 25.00 12.60 -3.68
CA GLY A 465 25.24 11.99 -4.99
C GLY A 465 24.78 10.53 -5.10
N ARG A 466 23.86 10.09 -4.24
CA ARG A 466 23.26 8.75 -4.26
C ARG A 466 21.76 8.83 -4.19
N VAL A 467 21.10 7.94 -4.92
CA VAL A 467 19.64 7.78 -4.80
C VAL A 467 19.32 7.17 -3.45
N THR A 468 18.44 7.82 -2.69
CA THR A 468 17.94 7.32 -1.41
C THR A 468 16.59 6.63 -1.58
N SER A 469 15.72 7.17 -2.43
CA SER A 469 14.44 6.58 -2.80
C SER A 469 14.01 6.99 -4.20
N MET A 470 13.05 6.26 -4.74
CA MET A 470 12.35 6.54 -5.98
C MET A 470 10.86 6.48 -5.71
N THR A 471 10.12 7.50 -6.07
CA THR A 471 8.66 7.53 -5.98
C THR A 471 8.05 7.21 -7.33
N PHE A 472 7.21 6.20 -7.36
CA PHE A 472 6.50 5.74 -8.54
C PHE A 472 4.98 5.81 -8.36
N ARG A 473 4.52 5.66 -7.11
CA ARG A 473 3.14 5.85 -6.67
C ARG A 473 3.16 6.51 -5.30
N LEU A 474 2.13 7.29 -5.01
CA LEU A 474 1.97 7.92 -3.70
C LEU A 474 1.98 6.88 -2.57
N ALA A 475 2.67 7.19 -1.47
CA ALA A 475 2.86 6.33 -0.32
C ALA A 475 3.48 4.93 -0.62
N HIS A 476 4.12 4.78 -1.77
CA HIS A 476 4.76 3.55 -2.22
C HIS A 476 6.13 3.86 -2.82
N ASP A 477 7.05 4.32 -1.99
CA ASP A 477 8.42 4.55 -2.42
C ASP A 477 9.15 3.23 -2.69
N TYR A 478 10.15 3.32 -3.54
CA TYR A 478 11.09 2.25 -3.86
C TYR A 478 12.48 2.63 -3.40
N VAL A 479 13.26 1.67 -2.98
CA VAL A 479 14.64 1.86 -2.53
C VAL A 479 15.61 1.13 -3.45
N PRO A 480 16.84 1.67 -3.67
CA PRO A 480 17.83 0.99 -4.49
C PRO A 480 18.10 -0.43 -3.98
N ALA A 481 18.05 -1.41 -4.88
CA ALA A 481 18.34 -2.79 -4.57
C ALA A 481 19.85 -3.03 -4.62
N GLY A 482 20.42 -3.62 -3.57
CA GLY A 482 21.79 -4.09 -3.62
C GLY A 482 21.95 -5.27 -4.61
N PRO A 483 23.17 -5.60 -5.07
CA PRO A 483 23.41 -6.60 -6.11
C PRO A 483 22.78 -7.98 -5.86
N LEU A 484 22.69 -8.40 -4.60
CA LEU A 484 22.11 -9.69 -4.21
C LEU A 484 20.58 -9.65 -4.10
N ASN A 485 19.98 -8.47 -3.96
CA ASN A 485 18.54 -8.29 -3.81
C ASN A 485 17.87 -7.78 -5.10
N GLY A 486 18.63 -7.33 -6.08
CA GLY A 486 18.15 -6.96 -7.40
C GLY A 486 17.63 -8.16 -8.18
N PHE A 487 17.13 -7.91 -9.38
CA PHE A 487 16.49 -8.92 -10.25
C PHE A 487 17.39 -10.13 -10.48
N ALA A 488 18.61 -9.93 -11.00
CA ALA A 488 19.56 -11.00 -11.27
C ALA A 488 19.95 -11.78 -10.00
N GLY A 489 20.23 -11.09 -8.88
CA GLY A 489 20.56 -11.72 -7.60
C GLY A 489 19.42 -12.55 -7.03
N SER A 490 18.17 -12.11 -7.20
CA SER A 490 16.97 -12.81 -6.77
C SER A 490 16.76 -14.10 -7.56
N PHE A 491 16.88 -14.04 -8.88
CA PHE A 491 16.80 -15.24 -9.75
C PHE A 491 17.93 -16.23 -9.49
N LEU A 492 19.16 -15.73 -9.30
CA LEU A 492 20.29 -16.59 -8.96
C LEU A 492 20.08 -17.29 -7.62
N SER A 493 19.55 -16.60 -6.61
CA SER A 493 19.24 -17.18 -5.30
C SER A 493 18.17 -18.26 -5.39
N LEU A 494 17.06 -18.00 -6.07
CA LEU A 494 15.99 -18.96 -6.25
C LEU A 494 16.42 -20.15 -7.12
N GLY A 495 17.08 -19.87 -8.24
CA GLY A 495 17.57 -20.89 -9.16
C GLY A 495 18.61 -21.80 -8.49
N SER A 496 19.54 -21.23 -7.72
CA SER A 496 20.52 -22.03 -6.95
C SER A 496 19.87 -22.89 -5.89
N TYR A 497 18.85 -22.37 -5.20
CA TYR A 497 18.09 -23.11 -4.19
C TYR A 497 17.38 -24.33 -4.79
N ILE A 498 16.68 -24.15 -5.90
CA ILE A 498 16.00 -25.22 -6.63
C ILE A 498 17.03 -26.25 -7.16
N LEU A 499 18.09 -25.77 -7.82
CA LEU A 499 19.14 -26.63 -8.38
C LEU A 499 19.80 -27.48 -7.30
N LEU A 500 20.14 -26.91 -6.15
CA LEU A 500 20.74 -27.64 -5.02
C LEU A 500 19.76 -28.67 -4.46
N THR A 501 18.47 -28.37 -4.39
CA THR A 501 17.44 -29.32 -3.96
C THR A 501 17.36 -30.53 -4.91
N VAL A 502 17.36 -30.29 -6.23
CA VAL A 502 17.37 -31.34 -7.25
C VAL A 502 18.67 -32.15 -7.19
N LEU A 503 19.81 -31.50 -6.96
CA LEU A 503 21.11 -32.16 -6.82
C LEU A 503 21.12 -33.15 -5.64
N TRP A 504 20.54 -32.78 -4.49
CA TRP A 504 20.41 -33.70 -3.34
C TRP A 504 19.57 -34.92 -3.66
N LEU A 505 18.46 -34.74 -4.40
CA LEU A 505 17.66 -35.86 -4.86
C LEU A 505 18.45 -36.77 -5.80
N ALA A 506 19.20 -36.23 -6.74
CA ALA A 506 20.06 -37.01 -7.63
C ALA A 506 21.13 -37.77 -6.88
N ILE A 507 21.77 -37.15 -5.89
CA ILE A 507 22.76 -37.80 -5.02
C ILE A 507 22.14 -38.99 -4.28
N LEU A 508 20.94 -38.83 -3.71
CA LEU A 508 20.21 -39.91 -3.03
C LEU A 508 19.87 -41.07 -3.96
N ILE A 509 19.43 -40.80 -5.16
CA ILE A 509 19.14 -41.82 -6.19
C ILE A 509 20.41 -42.60 -6.54
N VAL A 510 21.55 -41.93 -6.77
CA VAL A 510 22.83 -42.57 -7.07
C VAL A 510 23.32 -43.41 -5.90
N LEU A 511 23.21 -42.93 -4.66
CA LEU A 511 23.58 -43.67 -3.49
C LEU A 511 22.70 -44.90 -3.28
N GLY A 512 21.38 -44.74 -3.45
CA GLY A 512 20.39 -45.83 -3.38
C GLY A 512 20.67 -46.92 -4.42
N SER A 513 20.94 -46.56 -5.66
CA SER A 513 21.27 -47.51 -6.74
C SER A 513 22.55 -48.30 -6.46
N LYS A 514 23.59 -47.65 -5.89
CA LYS A 514 24.83 -48.34 -5.49
C LYS A 514 24.61 -49.33 -4.36
N ILE A 515 23.72 -49.05 -3.42
CA ILE A 515 23.35 -49.93 -2.32
C ILE A 515 22.58 -51.15 -2.87
N VAL A 516 21.55 -50.90 -3.69
CA VAL A 516 20.72 -51.96 -4.30
C VAL A 516 21.58 -52.90 -5.15
N CYS A 517 22.53 -52.35 -5.92
CA CYS A 517 23.43 -53.14 -6.74
C CYS A 517 24.59 -53.81 -5.94
N LYS A 518 24.57 -53.76 -4.59
CA LYS A 518 25.60 -54.32 -3.70
C LYS A 518 27.03 -53.84 -4.03
N ARG A 519 27.18 -52.65 -4.65
CA ARG A 519 28.49 -52.10 -5.01
C ARG A 519 29.16 -51.29 -3.89
N SER A 520 28.46 -51.03 -2.80
CA SER A 520 29.02 -50.38 -1.61
C SER A 520 28.33 -50.83 -0.35
N SER A 521 29.08 -50.82 0.79
CA SER A 521 28.47 -51.00 2.11
C SER A 521 27.61 -49.79 2.46
N PHE A 522 26.50 -50.05 3.15
CA PHE A 522 25.59 -48.99 3.63
C PHE A 522 26.30 -48.15 4.68
N GLN A 523 26.47 -46.83 4.42
CA GLN A 523 27.04 -45.86 5.35
C GLN A 523 26.04 -44.76 5.62
N TRP A 524 25.34 -44.79 6.74
CA TRP A 524 24.34 -43.80 7.14
C TRP A 524 24.82 -42.36 7.01
N GLN A 525 26.09 -42.10 7.36
CA GLN A 525 26.68 -40.76 7.33
C GLN A 525 26.73 -40.13 5.95
N ARG A 526 26.73 -40.92 4.85
CA ARG A 526 26.68 -40.39 3.45
C ARG A 526 25.28 -40.05 2.98
N ILE A 527 24.25 -40.50 3.69
CA ILE A 527 22.85 -40.35 3.31
C ILE A 527 22.20 -39.20 4.10
N ILE A 528 22.61 -38.98 5.34
CA ILE A 528 21.99 -37.99 6.24
C ILE A 528 22.04 -36.60 5.64
N LEU A 529 23.21 -36.13 5.17
CA LEU A 529 23.31 -34.76 4.62
C LEU A 529 22.45 -34.51 3.38
N PRO A 530 22.46 -35.40 2.35
CA PRO A 530 21.52 -35.29 1.23
C PRO A 530 20.07 -35.33 1.67
N ILE A 531 19.69 -36.11 2.67
CA ILE A 531 18.33 -36.12 3.24
C ILE A 531 18.03 -34.75 3.87
N CYS A 532 18.93 -34.22 4.70
CA CYS A 532 18.75 -32.89 5.30
C CYS A 532 18.64 -31.80 4.25
N GLY A 533 19.47 -31.85 3.20
CA GLY A 533 19.40 -30.91 2.08
C GLY A 533 18.08 -30.99 1.30
N LEU A 534 17.56 -32.19 1.09
CA LEU A 534 16.27 -32.39 0.44
C LEU A 534 15.10 -31.91 1.31
N ILE A 535 15.14 -32.17 2.63
CA ILE A 535 14.13 -31.70 3.58
C ILE A 535 14.13 -30.16 3.61
N LEU A 536 15.31 -29.53 3.70
CA LEU A 536 15.45 -28.08 3.67
C LEU A 536 14.87 -27.51 2.36
N GLY A 537 15.19 -28.14 1.21
CA GLY A 537 14.67 -27.74 -0.08
C GLY A 537 13.15 -27.85 -0.19
N ALA A 538 12.60 -28.99 0.24
CA ALA A 538 11.17 -29.23 0.24
C ALA A 538 10.42 -28.26 1.18
N ALA A 539 10.97 -28.00 2.37
CA ALA A 539 10.39 -27.04 3.31
C ALA A 539 10.31 -25.63 2.71
N GLY A 540 11.39 -25.14 2.08
CA GLY A 540 11.35 -23.81 1.44
C GLY A 540 10.37 -23.72 0.26
N ILE A 541 10.30 -24.77 -0.58
CA ILE A 541 9.33 -24.84 -1.67
C ILE A 541 7.90 -24.89 -1.10
N ALA A 542 7.64 -25.67 -0.06
CA ALA A 542 6.34 -25.73 0.60
C ALA A 542 5.94 -24.36 1.19
N GLY A 543 6.86 -23.68 1.87
CA GLY A 543 6.64 -22.33 2.38
C GLY A 543 6.33 -21.32 1.27
N MET A 544 7.01 -21.41 0.14
CA MET A 544 6.73 -20.56 -1.03
C MET A 544 5.36 -20.88 -1.63
N LEU A 545 5.03 -22.15 -1.85
CA LEU A 545 3.73 -22.56 -2.38
C LEU A 545 2.60 -22.16 -1.44
N HIS A 546 2.80 -22.33 -0.13
CA HIS A 546 1.84 -21.89 0.88
C HIS A 546 1.65 -20.39 0.84
N TRP A 547 2.72 -19.59 0.70
CA TRP A 547 2.64 -18.14 0.53
C TRP A 547 1.80 -17.72 -0.68
N PHE A 548 1.95 -18.39 -1.83
CA PHE A 548 1.23 -18.04 -3.05
C PHE A 548 -0.18 -18.67 -3.17
N SER A 549 -0.44 -19.80 -2.50
CA SER A 549 -1.73 -20.50 -2.64
C SER A 549 -2.82 -19.99 -1.71
N LEU A 550 -2.46 -19.26 -0.65
CA LEU A 550 -3.40 -18.85 0.37
C LEU A 550 -3.37 -17.33 0.53
N TYR A 551 -4.44 -16.66 0.15
CA TYR A 551 -4.74 -15.31 0.59
C TYR A 551 -4.88 -15.22 2.13
N THR A 552 -4.92 -16.36 2.82
CA THR A 552 -4.95 -16.50 4.27
C THR A 552 -3.69 -17.19 4.73
N ILE A 553 -2.66 -16.40 5.00
CA ILE A 553 -1.38 -16.95 5.46
C ILE A 553 -1.43 -17.05 6.98
N ILE A 554 -1.34 -18.28 7.48
CA ILE A 554 -1.29 -18.57 8.91
C ILE A 554 0.17 -18.68 9.34
N SER A 555 0.60 -17.82 10.26
CA SER A 555 2.00 -17.79 10.75
C SER A 555 2.44 -19.12 11.35
N THR A 556 1.52 -19.83 12.01
CA THR A 556 1.81 -21.14 12.63
C THR A 556 2.28 -22.17 11.59
N GLU A 557 1.64 -22.26 10.43
CA GLU A 557 2.02 -23.22 9.40
C GLU A 557 3.37 -22.88 8.77
N LEU A 558 3.61 -21.60 8.48
CA LEU A 558 4.91 -21.13 8.01
C LEU A 558 6.02 -21.37 9.04
N ASN A 559 5.73 -21.17 10.33
CA ASN A 559 6.69 -21.42 11.40
C ASN A 559 7.03 -22.93 11.53
N ILE A 560 6.05 -23.81 11.34
CA ILE A 560 6.30 -25.27 11.32
C ILE A 560 7.23 -25.61 10.14
N VAL A 561 6.93 -25.11 8.95
CA VAL A 561 7.76 -25.36 7.76
C VAL A 561 9.18 -24.80 7.92
N ALA A 562 9.31 -23.57 8.42
CA ALA A 562 10.60 -22.97 8.72
C ALA A 562 11.36 -23.75 9.81
N GLY A 563 10.68 -24.17 10.87
CA GLY A 563 11.25 -25.01 11.94
C GLY A 563 11.81 -26.34 11.44
N ILE A 564 11.09 -27.03 10.55
CA ILE A 564 11.56 -28.25 9.88
C ILE A 564 12.84 -27.95 9.07
N GLY A 565 12.88 -26.87 8.30
CA GLY A 565 14.04 -26.44 7.53
C GLY A 565 15.26 -26.15 8.43
N ILE A 566 15.05 -25.41 9.53
CA ILE A 566 16.10 -25.09 10.51
C ILE A 566 16.64 -26.37 11.17
N ALA A 567 15.76 -27.25 11.60
CA ALA A 567 16.15 -28.53 12.21
C ALA A 567 16.99 -29.39 11.23
N ALA A 568 16.57 -29.46 9.96
CA ALA A 568 17.33 -30.15 8.92
C ALA A 568 18.70 -29.50 8.68
N ALA A 569 18.79 -28.17 8.68
CA ALA A 569 20.05 -27.44 8.53
C ALA A 569 21.02 -27.72 9.68
N ILE A 570 20.54 -27.67 10.92
CA ILE A 570 21.34 -27.97 12.13
C ILE A 570 21.83 -29.42 12.10
N CYS A 571 20.94 -30.39 11.86
CA CYS A 571 21.27 -31.81 11.79
C CYS A 571 22.33 -32.11 10.72
N GLY A 572 22.18 -31.50 9.52
CA GLY A 572 23.13 -31.63 8.42
C GLY A 572 24.53 -31.10 8.79
N ILE A 573 24.62 -29.90 9.40
CA ILE A 573 25.89 -29.31 9.83
C ILE A 573 26.59 -30.19 10.87
N PHE A 574 25.88 -30.61 11.91
CA PHE A 574 26.47 -31.46 12.97
C PHE A 574 26.96 -32.81 12.43
N THR A 575 26.20 -33.43 11.53
CA THR A 575 26.57 -34.71 10.94
C THR A 575 27.86 -34.58 10.14
N GLU A 576 27.99 -33.56 9.31
CA GLU A 576 29.19 -33.37 8.48
C GLU A 576 30.40 -32.92 9.27
N LEU A 577 30.25 -32.04 10.26
CA LEU A 577 31.34 -31.68 11.15
C LEU A 577 31.93 -32.93 11.85
N SER A 578 31.06 -33.81 12.34
CA SER A 578 31.50 -35.08 12.96
C SER A 578 32.23 -36.00 11.99
N TYR A 579 31.83 -35.97 10.71
CA TYR A 579 32.43 -36.82 9.67
C TYR A 579 33.79 -36.27 9.18
N VAL A 580 33.90 -34.95 8.98
CA VAL A 580 35.16 -34.27 8.57
C VAL A 580 36.25 -34.45 9.64
N VAL A 581 35.90 -34.28 10.93
CA VAL A 581 36.81 -34.44 12.03
C VAL A 581 37.37 -35.87 12.08
N LYS A 582 36.57 -36.89 11.72
CA LYS A 582 36.97 -38.29 11.78
C LYS A 582 37.76 -38.78 10.56
N ARG A 583 37.62 -38.23 9.34
CA ARG A 583 38.14 -38.86 8.12
C ARG A 583 38.92 -37.98 7.12
N LYS A 584 39.03 -36.67 7.26
CA LYS A 584 39.80 -35.76 6.38
C LYS A 584 39.55 -35.97 4.86
N ASN A 585 38.33 -36.23 4.40
CA ASN A 585 38.02 -36.58 3.01
C ASN A 585 37.58 -35.35 2.20
N ARG A 586 38.21 -35.10 1.03
CA ARG A 586 37.92 -33.95 0.15
C ARG A 586 36.47 -33.95 -0.42
N ALA A 587 35.87 -35.12 -0.63
CA ALA A 587 34.49 -35.24 -1.10
C ALA A 587 33.47 -34.67 -0.07
N SER A 588 33.77 -34.81 1.23
CA SER A 588 32.92 -34.24 2.29
C SER A 588 33.01 -32.72 2.37
N VAL A 589 34.12 -32.12 1.96
CA VAL A 589 34.25 -30.66 1.92
C VAL A 589 33.33 -30.07 0.85
N LEU A 590 33.23 -30.69 -0.34
CA LEU A 590 32.33 -30.25 -1.38
C LEU A 590 30.85 -30.31 -0.96
N THR A 591 30.45 -31.42 -0.32
CA THR A 591 29.06 -31.58 0.17
C THR A 591 28.72 -30.54 1.24
N ILE A 592 29.66 -30.23 2.15
CA ILE A 592 29.49 -29.14 3.14
C ILE A 592 29.29 -27.80 2.45
N VAL A 593 30.13 -27.49 1.46
CA VAL A 593 30.03 -26.22 0.70
C VAL A 593 28.68 -26.10 -0.01
N LEU A 594 28.22 -27.16 -0.69
CA LEU A 594 26.93 -27.18 -1.35
C LEU A 594 25.77 -26.98 -0.37
N PHE A 595 25.86 -27.63 0.81
CA PHE A 595 24.82 -27.47 1.83
C PHE A 595 24.83 -26.08 2.48
N ALA A 596 26.02 -25.51 2.73
CA ALA A 596 26.14 -24.12 3.20
C ALA A 596 25.57 -23.12 2.19
N LEU A 597 25.82 -23.32 0.89
CA LEU A 597 25.22 -22.48 -0.15
C LEU A 597 23.71 -22.57 -0.18
N GLN A 598 23.14 -23.77 0.05
CA GLN A 598 21.68 -23.92 0.13
C GLN A 598 21.11 -23.21 1.36
N ILE A 599 21.76 -23.30 2.52
CA ILE A 599 21.35 -22.57 3.74
C ILE A 599 21.39 -21.06 3.50
N ILE A 600 22.45 -20.55 2.88
CA ILE A 600 22.57 -19.13 2.52
C ILE A 600 21.42 -18.71 1.59
N ALA A 601 21.16 -19.49 0.54
CA ALA A 601 20.06 -19.20 -0.39
C ALA A 601 18.69 -19.24 0.32
N ALA A 602 18.45 -20.22 1.19
CA ALA A 602 17.24 -20.32 2.01
C ALA A 602 17.05 -19.09 2.93
N TRP A 603 18.14 -18.65 3.56
CA TRP A 603 18.12 -17.46 4.41
C TRP A 603 17.84 -16.18 3.60
N MET A 604 18.47 -16.02 2.44
CA MET A 604 18.25 -14.89 1.55
C MET A 604 16.80 -14.82 1.05
N LEU A 605 16.15 -15.95 0.84
CA LEU A 605 14.75 -16.07 0.43
C LEU A 605 13.76 -15.97 1.60
N GLY A 606 14.24 -15.91 2.84
CA GLY A 606 13.41 -15.83 4.04
C GLY A 606 12.82 -17.17 4.52
N PHE A 607 13.22 -18.30 3.94
CA PHE A 607 12.67 -19.63 4.29
C PHE A 607 13.08 -20.15 5.69
N LEU A 608 14.11 -19.55 6.30
CA LEU A 608 14.59 -19.91 7.62
C LEU A 608 14.20 -18.88 8.70
N THR A 609 13.15 -18.10 8.46
CA THR A 609 12.68 -17.10 9.42
C THR A 609 11.42 -17.60 10.11
N ILE A 610 11.43 -17.64 11.44
CA ILE A 610 10.24 -17.83 12.28
C ILE A 610 9.58 -16.46 12.45
N VAL A 611 8.26 -16.39 12.20
CA VAL A 611 7.48 -15.15 12.13
C VAL A 611 6.66 -14.96 13.41
#